data_8cad262f1cae268dd7615150d0e80042
#
_entry.id   8cad262f1cae268dd7615150d0e80042
#
_cell.length_a   1.000
_cell.length_b   1.000
_cell.length_c   1.000
_cell.angle_alpha   90.00
_cell.angle_beta   90.00
_cell.angle_gamma   90.00
#
_symmetry.space_group_name_H-M   'P 1'
#
loop_
_entity.id
_entity.type
_entity.pdbx_description
1 polymer ?
#
loop_
_entity_poly.entity_id
_entity_poly.type
_entity_poly.pdbx_seq_one_letter_code
_entity_poly.pdbx_strand_id
1 'polypeptide(L)'
;LHGTAKIFFQPSEELPLIEGQQEEFCCYTERPVGKRAAAAAVEQGILSGKDGNVVRTLAMHCWPSLDVGTIGYEEKIAMAGSGNFYISLLGRSGHAGMPQASVDAIAMAAQAVDVLQTIVSRWSSPSVPLVLNIGTIRGGTRRSTVAGQVELTGTVRCAAIDYLEEFVPREMEHRLKGVCESFGGEYQFEYRMDLPPVCNDEAMLAHDVYVLARM
;
A
#
# COMPACT_ATOMS: atom_id res chain seq x y z
N LEU A 1 -38.58 -9.66 6.23
CA LEU A 1 -37.61 -9.24 5.25
C LEU A 1 -37.84 -10.02 3.95
N HIS A 2 -38.08 -9.33 2.83
CA HIS A 2 -38.20 -9.92 1.51
C HIS A 2 -36.97 -9.48 0.69
N GLY A 3 -36.20 -10.43 0.14
CA GLY A 3 -35.03 -10.13 -0.68
C GLY A 3 -34.21 -11.38 -0.97
N THR A 4 -33.26 -11.23 -1.87
CA THR A 4 -32.31 -12.29 -2.23
C THR A 4 -30.94 -11.92 -1.65
N ALA A 5 -30.31 -12.84 -0.92
CA ALA A 5 -28.94 -12.72 -0.48
C ALA A 5 -28.01 -13.44 -1.47
N LYS A 6 -26.97 -12.76 -1.94
CA LYS A 6 -25.86 -13.38 -2.67
C LYS A 6 -24.71 -13.55 -1.69
N ILE A 7 -24.23 -14.77 -1.53
CA ILE A 7 -23.04 -15.07 -0.71
C ILE A 7 -21.86 -15.24 -1.65
N PHE A 8 -20.83 -14.45 -1.43
CA PHE A 8 -19.61 -14.49 -2.23
C PHE A 8 -18.44 -14.94 -1.35
N PHE A 9 -17.84 -16.07 -1.75
CA PHE A 9 -16.59 -16.55 -1.15
C PHE A 9 -15.43 -16.02 -1.98
N GLN A 10 -14.70 -15.08 -1.43
CA GLN A 10 -13.62 -14.40 -2.11
C GLN A 10 -12.34 -15.26 -2.08
N PRO A 11 -11.85 -15.74 -3.23
CA PRO A 11 -10.53 -16.38 -3.29
C PRO A 11 -9.43 -15.32 -3.26
N SER A 12 -8.24 -15.68 -2.78
CA SER A 12 -7.05 -14.80 -2.79
C SER A 12 -7.33 -13.38 -2.26
N GLU A 13 -7.95 -13.29 -1.10
CA GLU A 13 -8.36 -12.01 -0.51
C GLU A 13 -7.12 -11.14 -0.21
N GLU A 14 -6.08 -11.74 0.35
CA GLU A 14 -4.87 -11.03 0.78
C GLU A 14 -3.81 -10.91 -0.32
N LEU A 15 -3.85 -11.79 -1.32
CA LEU A 15 -2.86 -11.84 -2.39
C LEU A 15 -3.51 -11.58 -3.76
N PRO A 16 -2.83 -10.88 -4.68
CA PRO A 16 -3.33 -10.71 -6.04
C PRO A 16 -3.36 -12.06 -6.77
N LEU A 17 -4.38 -12.25 -7.61
CA LEU A 17 -4.44 -13.38 -8.53
C LEU A 17 -3.33 -13.22 -9.59
N ILE A 18 -2.43 -14.18 -9.65
CA ILE A 18 -1.38 -14.27 -10.68
C ILE A 18 -1.80 -15.38 -11.64
N GLU A 19 -2.05 -15.07 -12.92
CA GLU A 19 -2.33 -16.07 -13.93
C GLU A 19 -1.13 -17.02 -14.08
N GLY A 20 -1.33 -18.30 -13.79
CA GLY A 20 -0.39 -19.37 -14.10
C GLY A 20 0.65 -19.72 -13.03
N GLN A 21 0.61 -19.13 -11.84
CA GLN A 21 1.45 -19.57 -10.73
C GLN A 21 0.64 -20.33 -9.68
N GLN A 22 1.08 -21.56 -9.38
CA GLN A 22 0.67 -22.26 -8.17
C GLN A 22 1.21 -21.46 -6.96
N GLU A 23 0.43 -21.46 -5.87
CA GLU A 23 0.76 -20.81 -4.60
C GLU A 23 2.11 -21.31 -4.04
N GLU A 24 3.20 -20.85 -4.57
CA GLU A 24 4.43 -20.83 -3.80
C GLU A 24 4.40 -19.58 -2.93
N PHE A 25 4.49 -19.81 -1.64
CA PHE A 25 4.60 -18.81 -0.59
C PHE A 25 5.79 -17.90 -0.93
N CYS A 26 5.52 -16.89 -1.75
CA CYS A 26 6.56 -16.02 -2.24
C CYS A 26 6.91 -14.99 -1.18
N CYS A 27 8.04 -15.22 -0.51
CA CYS A 27 8.71 -14.18 0.25
C CYS A 27 8.84 -12.94 -0.64
N TYR A 28 8.26 -11.87 -0.28
CA TYR A 28 8.47 -10.43 -0.48
C TYR A 28 9.41 -9.90 -1.60
N THR A 29 9.84 -10.70 -2.56
CA THR A 29 10.83 -10.31 -3.57
C THR A 29 10.29 -10.14 -4.98
N GLU A 30 9.06 -10.56 -5.26
CA GLU A 30 8.46 -10.37 -6.57
C GLU A 30 7.30 -9.39 -6.49
N ARG A 31 7.29 -8.45 -7.44
CA ARG A 31 6.23 -7.45 -7.57
C ARG A 31 4.92 -8.18 -7.86
N PRO A 32 3.90 -8.08 -7.02
CA PRO A 32 2.65 -8.75 -7.29
C PRO A 32 2.01 -8.13 -8.53
N VAL A 33 1.91 -8.93 -9.59
CA VAL A 33 1.23 -8.56 -10.83
C VAL A 33 -0.11 -9.25 -10.86
N GLY A 34 -1.19 -8.50 -10.80
CA GLY A 34 -2.54 -9.07 -10.88
C GLY A 34 -3.58 -8.26 -10.11
N LYS A 35 -4.83 -8.60 -10.32
CA LYS A 35 -5.96 -8.00 -9.60
C LYS A 35 -6.36 -8.89 -8.43
N ARG A 36 -6.69 -8.28 -7.29
CA ARG A 36 -7.29 -9.01 -6.18
C ARG A 36 -8.67 -9.55 -6.56
N ALA A 37 -9.07 -10.67 -5.98
CA ALA A 37 -10.29 -11.37 -6.34
C ALA A 37 -11.56 -10.50 -6.23
N ALA A 38 -11.64 -9.59 -5.26
CA ALA A 38 -12.77 -8.67 -5.15
C ALA A 38 -12.88 -7.74 -6.37
N ALA A 39 -11.79 -7.15 -6.82
CA ALA A 39 -11.78 -6.29 -8.00
C ALA A 39 -12.17 -7.09 -9.27
N ALA A 40 -11.61 -8.29 -9.44
CA ALA A 40 -11.96 -9.17 -10.53
C ALA A 40 -13.45 -9.59 -10.51
N ALA A 41 -14.00 -9.88 -9.34
CA ALA A 41 -15.39 -10.23 -9.18
C ALA A 41 -16.34 -9.06 -9.53
N VAL A 42 -15.99 -7.83 -9.13
CA VAL A 42 -16.76 -6.62 -9.47
C VAL A 42 -16.75 -6.42 -10.99
N GLU A 43 -15.60 -6.56 -11.64
CA GLU A 43 -15.50 -6.48 -13.11
C GLU A 43 -16.31 -7.57 -13.83
N GLN A 44 -16.41 -8.77 -13.24
CA GLN A 44 -17.25 -9.85 -13.75
C GLN A 44 -18.75 -9.63 -13.46
N GLY A 45 -19.11 -8.53 -12.84
CA GLY A 45 -20.50 -8.14 -12.63
C GLY A 45 -21.17 -8.79 -11.42
N ILE A 46 -20.41 -9.14 -10.35
CA ILE A 46 -20.99 -9.72 -9.13
C ILE A 46 -22.04 -8.81 -8.48
N LEU A 47 -21.88 -7.50 -8.63
CA LEU A 47 -22.80 -6.49 -8.10
C LEU A 47 -24.02 -6.25 -9.02
N SER A 48 -24.03 -6.85 -10.19
CA SER A 48 -25.13 -6.78 -11.17
C SER A 48 -25.54 -8.20 -11.59
N GLY A 49 -26.68 -8.38 -12.19
CA GLY A 49 -27.09 -9.69 -12.71
C GLY A 49 -28.55 -9.80 -13.05
N LYS A 50 -28.98 -11.01 -13.52
CA LYS A 50 -30.35 -11.29 -13.93
C LYS A 50 -31.37 -11.09 -12.81
N ASP A 51 -30.95 -11.18 -11.56
CA ASP A 51 -31.80 -11.06 -10.37
C ASP A 51 -31.87 -9.64 -9.80
N GLY A 52 -31.36 -8.65 -10.55
CA GLY A 52 -31.28 -7.25 -10.14
C GLY A 52 -29.90 -6.86 -9.60
N ASN A 53 -29.73 -5.57 -9.35
CA ASN A 53 -28.48 -5.04 -8.81
C ASN A 53 -28.39 -5.29 -7.30
N VAL A 54 -27.18 -5.54 -6.83
CA VAL A 54 -26.88 -5.56 -5.40
C VAL A 54 -27.04 -4.15 -4.84
N VAL A 55 -27.92 -3.99 -3.87
CA VAL A 55 -28.20 -2.68 -3.24
C VAL A 55 -27.43 -2.47 -1.92
N ARG A 56 -26.90 -3.56 -1.36
CA ARG A 56 -26.10 -3.53 -0.11
C ARG A 56 -25.03 -4.59 -0.14
N THR A 57 -23.87 -4.27 0.40
CA THR A 57 -22.77 -5.21 0.60
C THR A 57 -22.36 -5.16 2.06
N LEU A 58 -22.27 -6.32 2.69
CA LEU A 58 -21.77 -6.48 4.05
C LEU A 58 -20.53 -7.40 4.02
N ALA A 59 -19.46 -6.98 4.66
CA ALA A 59 -18.26 -7.78 4.86
C ALA A 59 -17.89 -7.80 6.34
N MET A 60 -17.33 -8.90 6.80
CA MET A 60 -16.80 -9.06 8.16
C MET A 60 -15.37 -9.54 8.09
N HIS A 61 -14.56 -9.07 9.01
CA HIS A 61 -13.16 -9.46 9.17
C HIS A 61 -12.90 -9.96 10.59
N CYS A 62 -12.09 -11.01 10.73
CA CYS A 62 -11.62 -11.46 12.04
C CYS A 62 -10.69 -10.40 12.65
N TRP A 63 -10.92 -10.05 13.92
CA TRP A 63 -10.12 -9.04 14.62
C TRP A 63 -9.56 -9.60 15.92
N PRO A 64 -8.25 -9.90 15.99
CA PRO A 64 -7.66 -10.63 17.11
C PRO A 64 -7.77 -9.93 18.48
N SER A 65 -7.97 -8.61 18.50
CA SER A 65 -8.10 -7.85 19.74
C SER A 65 -9.54 -7.77 20.28
N LEU A 66 -10.51 -8.35 19.58
CA LEU A 66 -11.90 -8.42 20.05
C LEU A 66 -12.20 -9.80 20.67
N ASP A 67 -12.93 -9.79 21.76
CA ASP A 67 -13.40 -11.03 22.41
C ASP A 67 -14.41 -11.77 21.53
N VAL A 68 -14.44 -13.08 21.65
CA VAL A 68 -15.43 -13.93 20.97
C VAL A 68 -16.84 -13.52 21.37
N GLY A 69 -17.70 -13.35 20.37
CA GLY A 69 -19.08 -12.87 20.57
C GLY A 69 -19.22 -11.34 20.54
N THR A 70 -18.11 -10.63 20.27
CA THR A 70 -18.13 -9.16 20.12
C THR A 70 -18.05 -8.79 18.65
N ILE A 71 -18.79 -7.76 18.24
CA ILE A 71 -18.73 -7.17 16.91
C ILE A 71 -18.29 -5.73 17.08
N GLY A 72 -17.13 -5.38 16.50
CA GLY A 72 -16.64 -4.02 16.38
C GLY A 72 -17.06 -3.39 15.05
N TYR A 73 -17.31 -2.11 15.04
CA TYR A 73 -17.58 -1.33 13.84
C TYR A 73 -17.02 0.08 13.95
N GLU A 74 -16.76 0.69 12.79
CA GLU A 74 -16.35 2.08 12.67
C GLU A 74 -17.39 2.86 11.87
N GLU A 75 -17.75 4.06 12.30
CA GLU A 75 -18.84 4.83 11.68
C GLU A 75 -18.50 5.31 10.27
N LYS A 76 -17.24 5.60 9.98
CA LYS A 76 -16.84 6.19 8.70
C LYS A 76 -15.82 5.31 7.97
N ILE A 77 -14.62 5.21 8.47
CA ILE A 77 -13.51 4.53 7.81
C ILE A 77 -13.16 3.30 8.63
N ALA A 78 -13.59 2.14 8.16
CA ALA A 78 -13.32 0.87 8.81
C ALA A 78 -11.86 0.42 8.64
N MET A 79 -11.28 0.66 7.45
CA MET A 79 -9.89 0.32 7.17
C MET A 79 -9.23 1.39 6.30
N ALA A 80 -7.98 1.71 6.61
CA ALA A 80 -7.16 2.56 5.75
C ALA A 80 -6.87 1.85 4.43
N GLY A 81 -6.82 2.60 3.37
CA GLY A 81 -6.32 2.13 2.09
C GLY A 81 -4.80 1.91 2.13
N SER A 82 -4.29 1.21 1.14
CA SER A 82 -2.89 0.83 1.06
C SER A 82 -2.26 1.13 -0.30
N GLY A 83 -0.99 1.50 -0.26
CA GLY A 83 -0.10 1.57 -1.41
C GLY A 83 1.24 0.93 -1.11
N ASN A 84 1.91 0.49 -2.15
CA ASN A 84 3.26 -0.05 -2.09
C ASN A 84 4.17 0.77 -3.00
N PHE A 85 5.44 0.87 -2.62
CA PHE A 85 6.42 1.56 -3.43
C PHE A 85 7.75 0.78 -3.53
N TYR A 86 8.41 1.00 -4.65
CA TYR A 86 9.72 0.47 -4.97
C TYR A 86 10.59 1.62 -5.46
N ILE A 87 11.77 1.77 -4.89
CA ILE A 87 12.74 2.80 -5.23
C ILE A 87 14.07 2.12 -5.50
N SER A 88 14.67 2.44 -6.64
CA SER A 88 16.05 2.09 -6.93
C SER A 88 16.84 3.38 -7.06
N LEU A 89 17.79 3.59 -6.17
CA LEU A 89 18.71 4.73 -6.19
C LEU A 89 19.97 4.32 -6.93
N LEU A 90 20.28 5.03 -7.99
CA LEU A 90 21.35 4.71 -8.94
C LEU A 90 22.47 5.72 -8.79
N GLY A 91 23.60 5.24 -8.30
CA GLY A 91 24.84 5.96 -8.20
C GLY A 91 25.88 5.45 -9.20
N ARG A 92 27.13 5.63 -8.86
CA ARG A 92 28.27 5.11 -9.63
C ARG A 92 29.28 4.46 -8.71
N SER A 93 29.44 3.15 -8.86
CA SER A 93 30.39 2.35 -8.10
C SER A 93 31.82 2.81 -8.29
N GLY A 94 32.65 2.65 -7.26
CA GLY A 94 34.07 3.00 -7.32
C GLY A 94 34.85 2.50 -6.12
N HIS A 95 36.15 2.75 -6.12
CA HIS A 95 37.04 2.40 -5.02
C HIS A 95 36.81 3.33 -3.81
N ALA A 96 36.59 2.78 -2.61
CA ALA A 96 36.28 3.56 -1.41
C ALA A 96 37.35 4.60 -1.02
N GLY A 97 38.62 4.40 -1.44
CA GLY A 97 39.71 5.35 -1.26
C GLY A 97 39.70 6.53 -2.25
N MET A 98 38.82 6.53 -3.25
CA MET A 98 38.65 7.60 -4.25
C MET A 98 37.16 7.96 -4.40
N PRO A 99 36.48 8.38 -3.33
CA PRO A 99 35.02 8.61 -3.35
C PRO A 99 34.61 9.72 -4.32
N GLN A 100 35.49 10.70 -4.58
CA GLN A 100 35.24 11.80 -5.53
C GLN A 100 35.05 11.33 -6.99
N ALA A 101 35.47 10.10 -7.32
CA ALA A 101 35.26 9.49 -8.64
C ALA A 101 33.97 8.65 -8.71
N SER A 102 33.17 8.63 -7.66
CA SER A 102 31.98 7.79 -7.50
C SER A 102 30.74 8.62 -7.18
N VAL A 103 29.59 7.97 -7.15
CA VAL A 103 28.34 8.51 -6.62
C VAL A 103 27.78 7.46 -5.66
N ASP A 104 27.72 7.80 -4.37
CA ASP A 104 27.42 6.85 -3.31
C ASP A 104 25.91 6.65 -3.14
N ALA A 105 25.41 5.51 -3.63
CA ALA A 105 24.01 5.16 -3.51
C ALA A 105 23.57 4.89 -2.04
N ILE A 106 24.48 4.46 -1.16
CA ILE A 106 24.16 4.27 0.27
C ILE A 106 23.95 5.62 0.95
N ALA A 107 24.80 6.60 0.66
CA ALA A 107 24.62 7.95 1.20
C ALA A 107 23.33 8.61 0.70
N MET A 108 23.00 8.43 -0.60
CA MET A 108 21.71 8.85 -1.14
C MET A 108 20.54 8.16 -0.44
N ALA A 109 20.62 6.85 -0.21
CA ALA A 109 19.55 6.09 0.43
C ALA A 109 19.31 6.53 1.88
N ALA A 110 20.36 6.80 2.63
CA ALA A 110 20.23 7.32 4.00
C ALA A 110 19.47 8.66 4.00
N GLN A 111 19.83 9.59 3.12
CA GLN A 111 19.13 10.86 3.01
C GLN A 111 17.71 10.69 2.46
N ALA A 112 17.49 9.79 1.51
CA ALA A 112 16.15 9.50 0.99
C ALA A 112 15.23 8.99 2.10
N VAL A 113 15.68 8.09 2.97
CA VAL A 113 14.92 7.62 4.13
C VAL A 113 14.48 8.78 5.01
N ASP A 114 15.41 9.64 5.42
CA ASP A 114 15.12 10.79 6.29
C ASP A 114 14.11 11.75 5.64
N VAL A 115 14.33 12.11 4.38
CA VAL A 115 13.48 13.07 3.67
C VAL A 115 12.08 12.51 3.40
N LEU A 116 11.96 11.23 3.06
CA LEU A 116 10.66 10.59 2.84
C LEU A 116 9.80 10.56 4.12
N GLN A 117 10.41 10.35 5.29
CA GLN A 117 9.67 10.42 6.57
C GLN A 117 9.10 11.82 6.84
N THR A 118 9.68 12.87 6.26
CA THR A 118 9.15 14.24 6.39
C THR A 118 7.80 14.41 5.69
N ILE A 119 7.43 13.55 4.75
CA ILE A 119 6.11 13.62 4.08
C ILE A 119 5.01 13.55 5.13
N VAL A 120 5.11 12.61 6.06
CA VAL A 120 4.14 12.46 7.14
C VAL A 120 4.22 13.62 8.15
N SER A 121 5.43 13.98 8.58
CA SER A 121 5.62 14.91 9.72
C SER A 121 5.53 16.39 9.33
N ARG A 122 5.70 16.76 8.07
CA ARG A 122 5.82 18.16 7.63
C ARG A 122 4.90 18.57 6.48
N TRP A 123 4.44 17.61 5.67
CA TRP A 123 3.74 17.91 4.43
C TRP A 123 2.31 17.39 4.40
N SER A 124 2.03 16.31 5.13
CA SER A 124 0.66 15.81 5.31
C SER A 124 -0.14 16.75 6.22
N SER A 125 -1.41 16.91 5.91
CA SER A 125 -2.33 17.57 6.84
C SER A 125 -2.46 16.74 8.13
N PRO A 126 -2.40 17.35 9.31
CA PRO A 126 -2.60 16.64 10.58
C PRO A 126 -3.99 16.02 10.72
N SER A 127 -4.95 16.46 9.91
CA SER A 127 -6.31 15.91 9.87
C SER A 127 -6.43 14.63 9.05
N VAL A 128 -5.38 14.25 8.29
CA VAL A 128 -5.37 13.06 7.46
C VAL A 128 -4.40 12.04 8.03
N PRO A 129 -4.88 10.96 8.64
CA PRO A 129 -4.02 9.88 9.11
C PRO A 129 -3.26 9.25 7.95
N LEU A 130 -1.94 9.38 8.00
CA LEU A 130 -1.01 8.87 6.99
C LEU A 130 0.14 8.13 7.67
N VAL A 131 0.42 6.92 7.20
CA VAL A 131 1.61 6.14 7.56
C VAL A 131 2.41 5.88 6.30
N LEU A 132 3.70 6.20 6.33
CA LEU A 132 4.67 5.82 5.31
C LEU A 132 5.76 5.00 5.99
N ASN A 133 5.92 3.77 5.59
CA ASN A 133 6.90 2.85 6.15
C ASN A 133 7.85 2.34 5.09
N ILE A 134 9.15 2.49 5.32
CA ILE A 134 10.20 1.85 4.53
C ILE A 134 10.51 0.51 5.20
N GLY A 135 10.11 -0.59 4.56
CA GLY A 135 10.22 -1.93 5.12
C GLY A 135 11.55 -2.61 4.85
N THR A 136 12.17 -2.30 3.71
CA THR A 136 13.48 -2.89 3.36
C THR A 136 14.43 -1.85 2.77
N ILE A 137 15.72 -2.07 3.01
CA ILE A 137 16.82 -1.37 2.37
C ILE A 137 17.88 -2.41 2.00
N ARG A 138 18.32 -2.42 0.75
CA ARG A 138 19.30 -3.38 0.24
C ARG A 138 20.29 -2.67 -0.69
N GLY A 139 21.59 -2.84 -0.46
CA GLY A 139 22.62 -2.26 -1.33
C GLY A 139 24.02 -2.52 -0.84
N GLY A 140 24.97 -2.21 -1.74
CA GLY A 140 26.38 -2.45 -1.49
C GLY A 140 26.81 -3.91 -1.72
N THR A 141 28.09 -4.11 -1.96
CA THR A 141 28.67 -5.44 -2.24
C THR A 141 29.86 -5.75 -1.36
N ARG A 142 30.73 -4.76 -1.11
CA ARG A 142 31.98 -4.92 -0.35
C ARG A 142 32.30 -3.65 0.42
N ARG A 143 32.94 -3.78 1.59
CA ARG A 143 33.37 -2.65 2.44
C ARG A 143 34.33 -1.66 1.76
N SER A 144 35.08 -2.10 0.74
CA SER A 144 36.07 -1.29 0.02
C SER A 144 35.55 -0.71 -1.30
N THR A 145 34.23 -0.79 -1.54
CA THR A 145 33.60 -0.35 -2.79
C THR A 145 32.46 0.59 -2.45
N VAL A 146 32.42 1.78 -3.07
CA VAL A 146 31.27 2.67 -3.05
C VAL A 146 30.11 2.00 -3.75
N ALA A 147 28.95 1.96 -3.11
CA ALA A 147 27.77 1.31 -3.66
C ALA A 147 27.22 2.07 -4.89
N GLY A 148 27.02 1.37 -5.98
CA GLY A 148 26.43 1.94 -7.20
C GLY A 148 24.90 1.86 -7.25
N GLN A 149 24.29 1.06 -6.37
CA GLN A 149 22.83 0.92 -6.32
C GLN A 149 22.37 0.57 -4.91
N VAL A 150 21.22 1.12 -4.53
CA VAL A 150 20.46 0.74 -3.32
C VAL A 150 18.99 0.66 -3.67
N GLU A 151 18.32 -0.37 -3.18
CA GLU A 151 16.89 -0.58 -3.34
C GLU A 151 16.17 -0.35 -2.00
N LEU A 152 15.05 0.36 -2.04
CA LEU A 152 14.14 0.56 -0.92
C LEU A 152 12.75 0.05 -1.32
N THR A 153 12.09 -0.64 -0.41
CA THR A 153 10.68 -0.99 -0.58
C THR A 153 9.89 -0.62 0.65
N GLY A 154 8.63 -0.30 0.45
CA GLY A 154 7.79 0.08 1.57
C GLY A 154 6.32 0.16 1.25
N THR A 155 5.56 0.54 2.27
CA THR A 155 4.11 0.63 2.19
C THR A 155 3.60 1.97 2.70
N VAL A 156 2.44 2.34 2.20
CA VAL A 156 1.69 3.52 2.65
C VAL A 156 0.32 3.06 3.15
N ARG A 157 -0.16 3.68 4.21
CA ARG A 157 -1.54 3.53 4.69
C ARG A 157 -2.15 4.91 4.84
N CYS A 158 -3.33 5.11 4.30
CA CYS A 158 -4.04 6.38 4.41
C CYS A 158 -5.56 6.18 4.39
N ALA A 159 -6.26 7.03 5.13
CA ALA A 159 -7.71 7.06 5.17
C ALA A 159 -8.32 7.83 3.98
N ALA A 160 -7.54 8.63 3.27
CA ALA A 160 -7.96 9.47 2.16
C ALA A 160 -7.42 8.91 0.83
N ILE A 161 -8.33 8.70 -0.13
CA ILE A 161 -7.98 8.09 -1.41
C ILE A 161 -7.11 9.02 -2.27
N ASP A 162 -7.39 10.31 -2.28
CA ASP A 162 -6.63 11.34 -2.98
C ASP A 162 -5.17 11.43 -2.51
N TYR A 163 -4.95 11.12 -1.21
CA TYR A 163 -3.60 11.01 -0.67
C TYR A 163 -2.84 9.82 -1.24
N LEU A 164 -3.52 8.68 -1.38
CA LEU A 164 -2.90 7.47 -1.94
C LEU A 164 -2.66 7.59 -3.44
N GLU A 165 -3.58 8.21 -4.18
CA GLU A 165 -3.50 8.28 -5.64
C GLU A 165 -2.60 9.41 -6.14
N GLU A 166 -2.58 10.56 -5.46
CA GLU A 166 -1.94 11.77 -5.97
C GLU A 166 -0.89 12.36 -5.02
N PHE A 167 -1.28 12.63 -3.77
CA PHE A 167 -0.41 13.37 -2.85
C PHE A 167 0.87 12.62 -2.55
N VAL A 168 0.77 11.38 -2.08
CA VAL A 168 1.95 10.60 -1.63
C VAL A 168 2.92 10.32 -2.78
N PRO A 169 2.52 9.79 -3.94
CA PRO A 169 3.46 9.52 -5.02
C PRO A 169 4.13 10.80 -5.53
N ARG A 170 3.40 11.91 -5.67
CA ARG A 170 3.97 13.20 -6.05
C ARG A 170 5.01 13.70 -5.05
N GLU A 171 4.71 13.64 -3.76
CA GLU A 171 5.61 14.11 -2.72
C GLU A 171 6.85 13.21 -2.57
N MET A 172 6.70 11.91 -2.79
CA MET A 172 7.84 10.98 -2.83
C MET A 172 8.75 11.28 -4.00
N GLU A 173 8.19 11.39 -5.20
CA GLU A 173 8.96 11.65 -6.41
C GLU A 173 9.72 12.98 -6.35
N HIS A 174 9.06 14.04 -5.86
CA HIS A 174 9.68 15.35 -5.67
C HIS A 174 10.93 15.28 -4.79
N ARG A 175 10.87 14.53 -3.70
CA ARG A 175 11.99 14.39 -2.76
C ARG A 175 13.09 13.50 -3.28
N LEU A 176 12.73 12.40 -3.91
CA LEU A 176 13.71 11.50 -4.53
C LEU A 176 14.53 12.26 -5.59
N LYS A 177 13.85 13.06 -6.41
CA LYS A 177 14.50 13.91 -7.39
C LYS A 177 15.50 14.86 -6.72
N GLY A 178 15.08 15.59 -5.70
CA GLY A 178 15.98 16.53 -4.99
C GLY A 178 17.19 15.85 -4.34
N VAL A 179 16.99 14.69 -3.72
CA VAL A 179 18.09 13.90 -3.16
C VAL A 179 19.05 13.45 -4.26
N CYS A 180 18.58 12.83 -5.31
CA CYS A 180 19.44 12.32 -6.37
C CYS A 180 20.20 13.43 -7.09
N GLU A 181 19.55 14.55 -7.38
CA GLU A 181 20.22 15.74 -7.96
C GLU A 181 21.35 16.26 -7.06
N SER A 182 21.18 16.28 -5.75
CA SER A 182 22.19 16.73 -4.78
C SER A 182 23.45 15.87 -4.74
N PHE A 183 23.33 14.59 -5.09
CA PHE A 183 24.46 13.64 -5.14
C PHE A 183 25.00 13.43 -6.57
N GLY A 184 24.31 13.93 -7.59
CA GLY A 184 24.60 13.63 -8.99
C GLY A 184 24.29 12.19 -9.38
N GLY A 185 23.28 11.60 -8.75
CA GLY A 185 22.75 10.27 -9.05
C GLY A 185 21.38 10.31 -9.71
N GLU A 186 20.81 9.14 -9.92
CA GLU A 186 19.51 8.94 -10.54
C GLU A 186 18.62 8.05 -9.68
N TYR A 187 17.33 7.97 -9.99
CA TYR A 187 16.40 7.07 -9.33
C TYR A 187 15.43 6.45 -10.32
N GLN A 188 14.91 5.29 -9.95
CA GLN A 188 13.70 4.70 -10.50
C GLN A 188 12.68 4.60 -9.36
N PHE A 189 11.45 4.99 -9.63
CA PHE A 189 10.39 5.00 -8.64
C PHE A 189 9.13 4.38 -9.23
N GLU A 190 8.59 3.42 -8.52
CA GLU A 190 7.29 2.85 -8.82
C GLU A 190 6.42 2.95 -7.57
N TYR A 191 5.21 3.42 -7.76
CA TYR A 191 4.18 3.45 -6.75
C TYR A 191 2.92 2.79 -7.27
N ARG A 192 2.26 2.03 -6.42
CA ARG A 192 1.00 1.39 -6.76
C ARG A 192 0.07 1.47 -5.57
N MET A 193 -1.11 2.05 -5.76
CA MET A 193 -2.21 1.87 -4.83
C MET A 193 -2.74 0.44 -4.94
N ASP A 194 -2.81 -0.24 -3.82
CA ASP A 194 -3.25 -1.64 -3.72
C ASP A 194 -4.74 -1.76 -3.43
N LEU A 195 -5.18 -1.07 -2.38
CA LEU A 195 -6.55 -1.07 -1.92
C LEU A 195 -6.99 0.34 -1.55
N PRO A 196 -8.20 0.74 -1.96
CA PRO A 196 -8.80 1.96 -1.44
C PRO A 196 -9.18 1.81 0.05
N PRO A 197 -9.40 2.92 0.76
CA PRO A 197 -9.98 2.88 2.10
C PRO A 197 -11.36 2.23 2.09
N VAL A 198 -11.69 1.49 3.14
CA VAL A 198 -13.04 0.97 3.34
C VAL A 198 -13.85 2.01 4.09
N CYS A 199 -14.78 2.63 3.37
CA CYS A 199 -15.69 3.63 3.92
C CYS A 199 -17.08 3.02 4.09
N ASN A 200 -17.61 3.07 5.32
CA ASN A 200 -18.95 2.60 5.61
C ASN A 200 -20.01 3.65 5.22
N ASP A 201 -21.14 3.18 4.73
CA ASP A 201 -22.34 4.00 4.59
C ASP A 201 -23.02 4.16 5.97
N GLU A 202 -23.13 5.39 6.45
CA GLU A 202 -23.63 5.70 7.80
C GLU A 202 -25.07 5.19 8.03
N ALA A 203 -25.92 5.30 7.01
CA ALA A 203 -27.32 4.87 7.12
C ALA A 203 -27.45 3.34 7.15
N MET A 204 -26.65 2.66 6.34
CA MET A 204 -26.58 1.19 6.36
C MET A 204 -26.03 0.70 7.68
N LEU A 205 -24.94 1.27 8.16
CA LEU A 205 -24.29 0.87 9.39
C LEU A 205 -25.24 0.98 10.59
N ALA A 206 -25.94 2.10 10.72
CA ALA A 206 -26.91 2.31 11.80
C ALA A 206 -28.02 1.24 11.81
N HIS A 207 -28.50 0.85 10.62
CA HIS A 207 -29.48 -0.21 10.47
C HIS A 207 -28.89 -1.58 10.84
N ASP A 208 -27.71 -1.90 10.34
CA ASP A 208 -27.11 -3.22 10.50
C ASP A 208 -26.66 -3.47 11.95
N VAL A 209 -26.08 -2.47 12.62
CA VAL A 209 -25.75 -2.51 14.04
C VAL A 209 -27.01 -2.73 14.89
N TYR A 210 -28.11 -2.04 14.57
CA TYR A 210 -29.39 -2.24 15.26
C TYR A 210 -29.92 -3.67 15.10
N VAL A 211 -29.80 -4.26 13.93
CA VAL A 211 -30.22 -5.66 13.68
C VAL A 211 -29.33 -6.63 14.43
N LEU A 212 -28.01 -6.49 14.33
CA LEU A 212 -27.03 -7.38 14.98
C LEU A 212 -27.11 -7.36 16.50
N ALA A 213 -27.38 -6.18 17.09
CA ALA A 213 -27.54 -6.04 18.54
C ALA A 213 -28.80 -6.75 19.12
N ARG A 214 -29.67 -7.27 18.26
CA ARG A 214 -30.92 -7.98 18.64
C ARG A 214 -30.90 -9.46 18.32
N MET A 215 -29.83 -9.96 17.73
CA MET A 215 -29.61 -11.38 17.49
C MET A 215 -28.90 -12.04 18.67
#